data_72733bd618d1c2cdf88d0e9dea2b139a
#
_entry.id   72733bd618d1c2cdf88d0e9dea2b139a
#
_cell.length_a   1.000
_cell.length_b   1.000
_cell.length_c   1.000
_cell.angle_alpha   90.00
_cell.angle_beta   90.00
_cell.angle_gamma   90.00
#
_symmetry.space_group_name_H-M   'P 1'
#
loop_
_entity.id
_entity.type
_entity.pdbx_description
1 polymer ?
#
loop_
_entity_poly.entity_id
_entity_poly.type
_entity_poly.pdbx_seq_one_letter_code
_entity_poly.pdbx_strand_id
1 'polypeptide(L)'
;MTTALWFSGQGAQSVGMAKSLYEADGDVRELFSRADETLGMPLSKLCFEGPMEELTKTSVCQPALFLHGICVATILKKRGMLGELKAALGLSLGELTAHALAGTYSFEDGLKIVAERGRLMQEACDASKGAMSCFIGASIDAVKPYCEEFDVDMANLNCPGQVVISGEAEKIEAATAAAKERKAFKLVVPLKVAGAYHSRLMEPARAKFEKFLAGIEFKKPNIAVFTNVTGEQISDPAEIKKALVKQVVSPVKWELCVKNAAKLGIEQYYECGPGGVLAGIAKRIDKELNVKSIAEFGDFE
;
A
#
# COMPACT_ATOMS: atom_id res chain seq x y z
N MET A 1 -24.57 9.92 -3.33
CA MET A 1 -23.70 8.77 -3.02
C MET A 1 -22.38 9.30 -2.51
N THR A 2 -21.99 8.87 -1.31
CA THR A 2 -20.70 9.21 -0.69
C THR A 2 -19.69 8.10 -0.99
N THR A 3 -18.47 8.47 -1.37
CA THR A 3 -17.46 7.51 -1.83
C THR A 3 -16.14 7.63 -1.09
N ALA A 4 -15.37 6.53 -1.09
CA ALA A 4 -13.96 6.51 -0.73
C ALA A 4 -13.16 5.67 -1.73
N LEU A 5 -11.90 6.04 -1.93
CA LEU A 5 -10.96 5.29 -2.76
C LEU A 5 -9.95 4.55 -1.89
N TRP A 6 -9.71 3.29 -2.23
CA TRP A 6 -8.70 2.44 -1.63
C TRP A 6 -7.59 2.19 -2.63
N PHE A 7 -6.35 2.33 -2.19
CA PHE A 7 -5.17 2.11 -3.03
C PHE A 7 -4.39 0.89 -2.58
N SER A 8 -4.16 -0.02 -3.53
CA SER A 8 -3.44 -1.27 -3.31
C SER A 8 -2.00 -1.02 -2.86
N GLY A 9 -1.45 -1.96 -2.10
CA GLY A 9 -0.05 -2.02 -1.73
C GLY A 9 0.77 -2.93 -2.64
N GLN A 10 2.06 -3.02 -2.36
CA GLN A 10 3.00 -3.92 -3.03
C GLN A 10 2.53 -5.39 -2.94
N GLY A 11 2.72 -6.14 -4.02
CA GLY A 11 2.22 -7.50 -4.20
C GLY A 11 1.00 -7.60 -5.11
N ALA A 12 0.36 -6.46 -5.43
CA ALA A 12 -0.78 -6.40 -6.35
C ALA A 12 -0.36 -6.26 -7.83
N GLN A 13 0.88 -5.84 -8.12
CA GLN A 13 1.37 -5.60 -9.48
C GLN A 13 1.31 -6.84 -10.37
N SER A 14 1.04 -6.63 -11.65
CA SER A 14 1.05 -7.65 -12.69
C SER A 14 1.50 -7.07 -14.02
N VAL A 15 2.21 -7.85 -14.84
CA VAL A 15 2.54 -7.45 -16.21
C VAL A 15 1.25 -7.28 -16.99
N GLY A 16 1.15 -6.19 -17.75
CA GLY A 16 -0.06 -5.77 -18.46
C GLY A 16 -0.92 -4.77 -17.68
N MET A 17 -0.62 -4.52 -16.38
CA MET A 17 -1.39 -3.60 -15.55
C MET A 17 -1.52 -2.22 -16.19
N ALA A 18 -2.73 -1.64 -16.11
CA ALA A 18 -3.12 -0.35 -16.67
C ALA A 18 -3.02 -0.23 -18.21
N LYS A 19 -2.68 -1.29 -18.95
CA LYS A 19 -2.58 -1.21 -20.41
C LYS A 19 -3.92 -0.89 -21.07
N SER A 20 -4.99 -1.52 -20.64
CA SER A 20 -6.34 -1.23 -21.14
C SER A 20 -6.82 0.20 -20.80
N LEU A 21 -6.41 0.72 -19.63
CA LEU A 21 -6.67 2.12 -19.24
C LEU A 21 -5.93 3.09 -20.17
N TYR A 22 -4.65 2.82 -20.44
CA TYR A 22 -3.80 3.61 -21.33
C TYR A 22 -4.34 3.63 -22.77
N GLU A 23 -4.76 2.48 -23.31
CA GLU A 23 -5.30 2.38 -24.66
C GLU A 23 -6.63 3.14 -24.80
N ALA A 24 -7.47 3.14 -23.76
CA ALA A 24 -8.80 3.69 -23.80
C ALA A 24 -8.88 5.21 -23.48
N ASP A 25 -7.96 5.78 -22.70
CA ASP A 25 -8.11 7.15 -22.18
C ASP A 25 -6.88 8.03 -22.43
N GLY A 26 -7.10 9.25 -22.96
CA GLY A 26 -6.04 10.21 -23.28
C GLY A 26 -5.35 10.79 -22.05
N ASP A 27 -6.12 11.04 -20.97
CA ASP A 27 -5.57 11.59 -19.74
C ASP A 27 -4.65 10.56 -19.05
N VAL A 28 -4.98 9.27 -19.19
CA VAL A 28 -4.10 8.17 -18.72
C VAL A 28 -2.81 8.12 -19.52
N ARG A 29 -2.87 8.28 -20.85
CA ARG A 29 -1.64 8.36 -21.68
C ARG A 29 -0.74 9.51 -21.24
N GLU A 30 -1.32 10.67 -20.94
CA GLU A 30 -0.56 11.81 -20.42
C GLU A 30 0.08 11.52 -19.06
N LEU A 31 -0.64 10.89 -18.13
CA LEU A 31 -0.10 10.50 -16.83
C LEU A 31 1.10 9.54 -16.97
N PHE A 32 1.03 8.57 -17.88
CA PHE A 32 2.15 7.67 -18.16
C PHE A 32 3.35 8.41 -18.76
N SER A 33 3.14 9.31 -19.72
CA SER A 33 4.21 10.12 -20.30
C SER A 33 4.92 10.98 -19.25
N ARG A 34 4.15 11.65 -18.40
CA ARG A 34 4.68 12.46 -17.28
C ARG A 34 5.42 11.61 -16.26
N ALA A 35 4.95 10.38 -16.01
CA ALA A 35 5.62 9.47 -15.08
C ALA A 35 6.98 9.03 -15.63
N ASP A 36 7.04 8.60 -16.89
CA ASP A 36 8.30 8.21 -17.54
C ASP A 36 9.31 9.37 -17.57
N GLU A 37 8.85 10.59 -17.88
CA GLU A 37 9.68 11.81 -17.87
C GLU A 37 10.16 12.16 -16.46
N THR A 38 9.25 12.17 -15.47
CA THR A 38 9.57 12.55 -14.07
C THR A 38 10.60 11.61 -13.45
N LEU A 39 10.49 10.32 -13.76
CA LEU A 39 11.37 9.29 -13.19
C LEU A 39 12.61 9.01 -14.02
N GLY A 40 12.65 9.49 -15.28
CA GLY A 40 13.73 9.19 -16.22
C GLY A 40 13.88 7.70 -16.52
N MET A 41 12.77 6.93 -16.44
CA MET A 41 12.73 5.50 -16.67
C MET A 41 11.47 5.09 -17.45
N PRO A 42 11.51 4.03 -18.28
CA PRO A 42 10.36 3.58 -19.07
C PRO A 42 9.36 2.78 -18.19
N LEU A 43 8.74 3.45 -17.21
CA LEU A 43 7.79 2.82 -16.28
C LEU A 43 6.60 2.24 -17.05
N SER A 44 6.13 2.92 -18.10
CA SER A 44 5.07 2.48 -18.99
C SER A 44 5.38 1.10 -19.57
N LYS A 45 6.58 0.93 -20.17
CA LYS A 45 7.03 -0.33 -20.74
C LYS A 45 7.10 -1.44 -19.70
N LEU A 46 7.61 -1.13 -18.49
CA LEU A 46 7.70 -2.10 -17.40
C LEU A 46 6.30 -2.56 -16.93
N CYS A 47 5.34 -1.64 -16.85
CA CYS A 47 3.95 -1.98 -16.52
C CYS A 47 3.31 -2.88 -17.59
N PHE A 48 3.49 -2.57 -18.88
CA PHE A 48 2.77 -3.25 -19.96
C PHE A 48 3.42 -4.56 -20.42
N GLU A 49 4.76 -4.61 -20.42
CA GLU A 49 5.53 -5.70 -21.04
C GLU A 49 6.41 -6.46 -20.04
N GLY A 50 6.65 -5.88 -18.86
CA GLY A 50 7.53 -6.45 -17.83
C GLY A 50 9.02 -6.32 -18.18
N PRO A 51 9.86 -7.29 -17.80
CA PRO A 51 9.47 -8.59 -17.21
C PRO A 51 8.97 -8.48 -15.77
N MET A 52 8.24 -9.49 -15.26
CA MET A 52 7.68 -9.51 -13.94
C MET A 52 8.73 -9.36 -12.84
N GLU A 53 9.91 -9.90 -13.04
CA GLU A 53 11.05 -9.79 -12.11
C GLU A 53 11.44 -8.32 -11.88
N GLU A 54 11.55 -7.53 -12.95
CA GLU A 54 11.84 -6.09 -12.84
C GLU A 54 10.66 -5.33 -12.20
N LEU A 55 9.43 -5.63 -12.61
CA LEU A 55 8.22 -4.99 -12.07
C LEU A 55 8.04 -5.29 -10.57
N THR A 56 8.58 -6.40 -10.08
CA THR A 56 8.48 -6.78 -8.65
C THR A 56 9.52 -6.08 -7.78
N LYS A 57 10.61 -5.54 -8.34
CA LYS A 57 11.57 -4.74 -7.58
C LYS A 57 10.86 -3.58 -6.90
N THR A 58 11.10 -3.40 -5.61
CA THR A 58 10.40 -2.39 -4.80
C THR A 58 10.53 -0.98 -5.38
N SER A 59 11.69 -0.67 -5.98
CA SER A 59 11.96 0.62 -6.66
C SER A 59 11.13 0.85 -7.93
N VAL A 60 10.61 -0.19 -8.56
CA VAL A 60 9.75 -0.13 -9.75
C VAL A 60 8.29 -0.33 -9.38
N CYS A 61 8.02 -1.29 -8.51
CA CYS A 61 6.67 -1.68 -8.10
C CYS A 61 5.91 -0.51 -7.45
N GLN A 62 6.57 0.26 -6.57
CA GLN A 62 5.90 1.35 -5.87
C GLN A 62 5.43 2.47 -6.82
N PRO A 63 6.27 3.02 -7.71
CA PRO A 63 5.78 4.00 -8.70
C PRO A 63 4.77 3.41 -9.69
N ALA A 64 4.88 2.13 -10.08
CA ALA A 64 3.91 1.48 -10.96
C ALA A 64 2.51 1.41 -10.36
N LEU A 65 2.39 0.97 -9.10
CA LEU A 65 1.11 0.90 -8.40
C LEU A 65 0.55 2.29 -8.06
N PHE A 66 1.40 3.25 -7.72
CA PHE A 66 1.01 4.64 -7.54
C PHE A 66 0.36 5.18 -8.81
N LEU A 67 1.05 5.06 -9.95
CA LEU A 67 0.57 5.52 -11.26
C LEU A 67 -0.75 4.84 -11.63
N HIS A 68 -0.84 3.51 -11.49
CA HIS A 68 -2.06 2.76 -11.76
C HIS A 68 -3.24 3.28 -10.92
N GLY A 69 -3.05 3.46 -9.61
CA GLY A 69 -4.09 3.96 -8.71
C GLY A 69 -4.59 5.36 -9.10
N ILE A 70 -3.67 6.26 -9.48
CA ILE A 70 -4.03 7.61 -9.96
C ILE A 70 -4.76 7.55 -11.30
N CYS A 71 -4.37 6.65 -12.24
CA CYS A 71 -5.08 6.46 -13.50
C CYS A 71 -6.54 6.02 -13.28
N VAL A 72 -6.77 5.02 -12.42
CA VAL A 72 -8.12 4.56 -12.07
C VAL A 72 -8.94 5.69 -11.45
N ALA A 73 -8.38 6.42 -10.48
CA ALA A 73 -9.05 7.54 -9.84
C ALA A 73 -9.42 8.66 -10.83
N THR A 74 -8.55 8.91 -11.82
CA THR A 74 -8.78 9.90 -12.89
C THR A 74 -9.98 9.50 -13.75
N ILE A 75 -10.07 8.24 -14.18
CA ILE A 75 -11.21 7.75 -14.99
C ILE A 75 -12.50 7.76 -14.15
N LEU A 76 -12.47 7.31 -12.89
CA LEU A 76 -13.62 7.36 -11.98
C LEU A 76 -14.19 8.79 -11.87
N LYS A 77 -13.31 9.77 -11.69
CA LYS A 77 -13.66 11.18 -11.63
C LYS A 77 -14.27 11.67 -12.95
N LYS A 78 -13.62 11.37 -14.07
CA LYS A 78 -14.05 11.77 -15.43
C LYS A 78 -15.41 11.19 -15.79
N ARG A 79 -15.72 9.97 -15.35
CA ARG A 79 -17.02 9.32 -15.56
C ARG A 79 -18.11 9.75 -14.56
N GLY A 80 -17.79 10.62 -13.60
CA GLY A 80 -18.74 11.08 -12.58
C GLY A 80 -19.14 10.01 -11.57
N MET A 81 -18.35 8.94 -11.43
CA MET A 81 -18.67 7.80 -10.57
C MET A 81 -18.38 8.06 -9.07
N LEU A 82 -17.65 9.11 -8.75
CA LEU A 82 -17.21 9.36 -7.37
C LEU A 82 -18.28 10.00 -6.47
N GLY A 83 -19.31 10.67 -7.05
CA GLY A 83 -20.25 11.43 -6.23
C GLY A 83 -19.53 12.41 -5.30
N GLU A 84 -19.82 12.35 -4.00
CA GLU A 84 -19.08 13.09 -2.97
C GLU A 84 -17.92 12.24 -2.47
N LEU A 85 -16.70 12.50 -2.94
CA LEU A 85 -15.49 11.82 -2.48
C LEU A 85 -15.09 12.34 -1.09
N LYS A 86 -15.30 11.54 -0.05
CA LYS A 86 -15.03 11.93 1.34
C LYS A 86 -13.66 11.48 1.85
N ALA A 87 -13.16 10.35 1.38
CA ALA A 87 -11.94 9.76 1.92
C ALA A 87 -11.10 9.04 0.87
N ALA A 88 -9.83 8.95 1.16
CA ALA A 88 -8.88 8.07 0.48
C ALA A 88 -8.06 7.29 1.51
N LEU A 89 -7.90 5.99 1.27
CA LEU A 89 -7.12 5.09 2.10
C LEU A 89 -6.16 4.30 1.23
N GLY A 90 -5.08 3.82 1.82
CA GLY A 90 -4.18 2.95 1.10
C GLY A 90 -3.36 2.07 2.02
N LEU A 91 -3.00 0.89 1.54
CA LEU A 91 -2.20 -0.06 2.28
C LEU A 91 -0.72 0.19 1.98
N SER A 92 0.07 0.59 3.00
CA SER A 92 1.50 0.87 2.88
C SER A 92 1.80 1.90 1.78
N LEU A 93 2.28 1.49 0.61
CA LEU A 93 2.44 2.34 -0.57
C LEU A 93 1.16 3.12 -0.91
N GLY A 94 0.01 2.46 -0.83
CA GLY A 94 -1.27 3.06 -1.16
C GLY A 94 -1.61 4.30 -0.32
N GLU A 95 -1.10 4.42 0.92
CA GLU A 95 -1.26 5.64 1.74
C GLU A 95 -0.63 6.85 1.05
N LEU A 96 0.52 6.67 0.39
CA LEU A 96 1.15 7.75 -0.37
C LEU A 96 0.31 8.12 -1.60
N THR A 97 -0.30 7.13 -2.27
CA THR A 97 -1.23 7.38 -3.38
C THR A 97 -2.47 8.14 -2.90
N ALA A 98 -3.01 7.78 -1.74
CA ALA A 98 -4.14 8.46 -1.12
C ALA A 98 -3.82 9.93 -0.82
N HIS A 99 -2.63 10.23 -0.31
CA HIS A 99 -2.17 11.60 -0.08
C HIS A 99 -2.01 12.41 -1.36
N ALA A 100 -1.48 11.83 -2.43
CA ALA A 100 -1.40 12.49 -3.74
C ALA A 100 -2.79 12.83 -4.27
N LEU A 101 -3.73 11.87 -4.25
CA LEU A 101 -5.12 12.11 -4.64
C LEU A 101 -5.77 13.22 -3.81
N ALA A 102 -5.50 13.26 -2.52
CA ALA A 102 -6.03 14.27 -1.60
C ALA A 102 -5.37 15.65 -1.74
N GLY A 103 -4.39 15.81 -2.65
CA GLY A 103 -3.71 17.08 -2.91
C GLY A 103 -2.67 17.45 -1.85
N THR A 104 -2.20 16.50 -1.06
CA THR A 104 -1.13 16.72 -0.08
C THR A 104 0.17 17.14 -0.76
N TYR A 105 0.43 16.63 -1.96
CA TYR A 105 1.53 16.99 -2.85
C TYR A 105 1.13 16.77 -4.31
N SER A 106 1.96 17.27 -5.25
CA SER A 106 1.72 17.10 -6.68
C SER A 106 1.86 15.64 -7.13
N PHE A 107 1.36 15.32 -8.33
CA PHE A 107 1.54 14.01 -8.95
C PHE A 107 3.03 13.68 -9.12
N GLU A 108 3.83 14.63 -9.61
CA GLU A 108 5.26 14.47 -9.82
C GLU A 108 6.03 14.27 -8.50
N ASP A 109 5.68 15.06 -7.47
CA ASP A 109 6.28 14.85 -6.15
C ASP A 109 5.88 13.50 -5.57
N GLY A 110 4.62 13.08 -5.75
CA GLY A 110 4.16 11.75 -5.38
C GLY A 110 4.97 10.64 -6.05
N LEU A 111 5.21 10.74 -7.37
CA LEU A 111 6.07 9.80 -8.10
C LEU A 111 7.49 9.75 -7.54
N LYS A 112 8.11 10.91 -7.28
CA LYS A 112 9.45 11.00 -6.69
C LYS A 112 9.47 10.39 -5.28
N ILE A 113 8.44 10.66 -4.47
CA ILE A 113 8.32 10.12 -3.11
C ILE A 113 8.25 8.59 -3.13
N VAL A 114 7.37 8.00 -3.96
CA VAL A 114 7.22 6.53 -3.99
C VAL A 114 8.41 5.84 -4.64
N ALA A 115 9.06 6.46 -5.63
CA ALA A 115 10.27 5.94 -6.25
C ALA A 115 11.44 5.92 -5.26
N GLU A 116 11.67 7.03 -4.54
CA GLU A 116 12.74 7.09 -3.54
C GLU A 116 12.45 6.17 -2.35
N ARG A 117 11.20 6.11 -1.87
CA ARG A 117 10.79 5.14 -0.84
C ARG A 117 11.08 3.71 -1.29
N GLY A 118 10.67 3.36 -2.50
CA GLY A 118 10.90 2.04 -3.07
C GLY A 118 12.38 1.69 -3.21
N ARG A 119 13.19 2.64 -3.69
CA ARG A 119 14.63 2.50 -3.82
C ARG A 119 15.32 2.26 -2.47
N LEU A 120 14.98 3.07 -1.46
CA LEU A 120 15.55 2.96 -0.12
C LEU A 120 15.15 1.67 0.59
N MET A 121 13.89 1.25 0.42
CA MET A 121 13.43 -0.04 0.98
C MET A 121 14.08 -1.22 0.26
N GLN A 122 14.31 -1.14 -1.06
CA GLN A 122 15.07 -2.16 -1.80
C GLN A 122 16.51 -2.24 -1.29
N GLU A 123 17.18 -1.10 -1.13
CA GLU A 123 18.54 -1.04 -0.57
C GLU A 123 18.62 -1.69 0.81
N ALA A 124 17.62 -1.46 1.68
CA ALA A 124 17.56 -2.10 2.99
C ALA A 124 17.32 -3.61 2.90
N CYS A 125 16.53 -4.08 1.94
CA CYS A 125 16.33 -5.51 1.67
C CYS A 125 17.63 -6.16 1.19
N ASP A 126 18.36 -5.51 0.30
CA ASP A 126 19.63 -6.04 -0.25
C ASP A 126 20.73 -6.11 0.81
N ALA A 127 20.67 -5.21 1.80
CA ALA A 127 21.62 -5.16 2.91
C ALA A 127 21.31 -6.15 4.06
N SER A 128 20.12 -6.77 4.06
CA SER A 128 19.66 -7.65 5.13
C SER A 128 18.95 -8.88 4.59
N LYS A 129 19.05 -10.01 5.29
CA LYS A 129 18.26 -11.21 4.97
C LYS A 129 16.95 -11.15 5.75
N GLY A 130 15.96 -10.46 5.19
CA GLY A 130 14.64 -10.31 5.78
C GLY A 130 13.60 -11.25 5.18
N ALA A 131 12.54 -11.56 5.95
CA ALA A 131 11.39 -12.32 5.50
C ALA A 131 10.12 -11.85 6.20
N MET A 132 8.97 -12.33 5.67
CA MET A 132 7.65 -12.07 6.26
C MET A 132 6.82 -13.35 6.24
N SER A 133 5.90 -13.50 7.22
CA SER A 133 4.96 -14.61 7.27
C SER A 133 3.56 -14.12 7.68
N CYS A 134 2.53 -14.63 7.01
CA CYS A 134 1.14 -14.29 7.28
C CYS A 134 0.49 -15.36 8.17
N PHE A 135 -0.09 -14.94 9.28
CA PHE A 135 -0.79 -15.77 10.24
C PHE A 135 -2.30 -15.58 10.07
N ILE A 136 -2.98 -16.63 9.61
CA ILE A 136 -4.41 -16.63 9.29
C ILE A 136 -5.19 -17.37 10.39
N GLY A 137 -6.29 -16.78 10.84
CA GLY A 137 -7.05 -17.21 12.02
C GLY A 137 -6.42 -16.70 13.32
N ALA A 138 -5.56 -15.67 13.24
CA ALA A 138 -4.76 -15.14 14.33
C ALA A 138 -5.29 -13.77 14.81
N SER A 139 -5.52 -13.61 16.11
CA SER A 139 -5.68 -12.30 16.73
C SER A 139 -4.31 -11.65 16.99
N ILE A 140 -4.29 -10.34 17.17
CA ILE A 140 -3.07 -9.60 17.53
C ILE A 140 -2.47 -10.16 18.82
N ASP A 141 -3.30 -10.40 19.85
CA ASP A 141 -2.87 -10.92 21.14
C ASP A 141 -2.29 -12.35 21.05
N ALA A 142 -2.79 -13.16 20.12
CA ALA A 142 -2.26 -14.50 19.88
C ALA A 142 -0.92 -14.50 19.12
N VAL A 143 -0.64 -13.46 18.31
CA VAL A 143 0.63 -13.33 17.56
C VAL A 143 1.71 -12.65 18.39
N LYS A 144 1.34 -11.76 19.30
CA LYS A 144 2.28 -11.00 20.14
C LYS A 144 3.32 -11.87 20.86
N PRO A 145 2.95 -13.00 21.53
CA PRO A 145 3.94 -13.89 22.16
C PRO A 145 4.97 -14.46 21.18
N TYR A 146 4.57 -14.74 19.92
CA TYR A 146 5.53 -15.20 18.88
C TYR A 146 6.51 -14.09 18.49
N CYS A 147 6.04 -12.82 18.41
CA CYS A 147 6.94 -11.71 18.14
C CYS A 147 7.97 -11.53 19.26
N GLU A 148 7.56 -11.70 20.51
CA GLU A 148 8.44 -11.62 21.68
C GLU A 148 9.41 -12.80 21.76
N GLU A 149 8.93 -14.05 21.56
CA GLU A 149 9.72 -15.26 21.63
C GLU A 149 10.79 -15.33 20.53
N PHE A 150 10.47 -14.92 19.32
CA PHE A 150 11.36 -15.02 18.15
C PHE A 150 12.02 -13.69 17.78
N ASP A 151 11.83 -12.61 18.53
CA ASP A 151 12.38 -11.28 18.29
C ASP A 151 12.10 -10.77 16.87
N VAL A 152 10.82 -10.80 16.47
CA VAL A 152 10.32 -10.30 15.18
C VAL A 152 9.23 -9.25 15.39
N ASP A 153 8.91 -8.48 14.33
CA ASP A 153 7.96 -7.39 14.40
C ASP A 153 6.62 -7.77 13.77
N MET A 154 5.50 -7.20 14.27
CA MET A 154 4.25 -7.18 13.52
C MET A 154 4.38 -6.16 12.38
N ALA A 155 4.01 -6.57 11.16
CA ALA A 155 4.12 -5.74 9.95
C ALA A 155 2.78 -5.27 9.41
N ASN A 156 1.76 -6.14 9.39
CA ASN A 156 0.43 -5.78 8.91
C ASN A 156 -0.68 -6.36 9.79
N LEU A 157 -1.65 -5.52 10.10
CA LEU A 157 -2.92 -5.85 10.73
C LEU A 157 -4.01 -5.66 9.67
N ASN A 158 -4.20 -6.67 8.81
CA ASN A 158 -4.96 -6.51 7.56
C ASN A 158 -6.48 -6.58 7.78
N CYS A 159 -6.94 -7.54 8.55
CA CYS A 159 -8.35 -7.71 8.91
C CYS A 159 -8.45 -8.65 10.12
N PRO A 160 -9.61 -8.78 10.76
CA PRO A 160 -9.80 -9.78 11.83
C PRO A 160 -9.31 -11.15 11.40
N GLY A 161 -8.38 -11.70 12.19
CA GLY A 161 -7.79 -13.00 11.92
C GLY A 161 -6.71 -13.01 10.82
N GLN A 162 -6.10 -11.87 10.45
CA GLN A 162 -4.98 -11.86 9.53
C GLN A 162 -3.90 -10.85 9.97
N VAL A 163 -2.81 -11.40 10.52
CA VAL A 163 -1.65 -10.65 10.99
C VAL A 163 -0.41 -11.11 10.22
N VAL A 164 0.41 -10.18 9.80
CA VAL A 164 1.71 -10.46 9.15
C VAL A 164 2.81 -10.07 10.11
N ILE A 165 3.81 -10.97 10.25
CA ILE A 165 5.05 -10.70 10.98
C ILE A 165 6.21 -10.52 9.99
N SER A 166 7.25 -9.78 10.43
CA SER A 166 8.38 -9.39 9.63
C SER A 166 9.66 -9.32 10.48
N GLY A 167 10.79 -9.71 9.92
CA GLY A 167 12.06 -9.70 10.64
C GLY A 167 13.16 -10.45 9.89
N GLU A 168 14.22 -10.79 10.59
CA GLU A 168 15.31 -11.62 10.06
C GLU A 168 14.78 -12.96 9.55
N ALA A 169 15.26 -13.42 8.39
CA ALA A 169 14.72 -14.60 7.72
C ALA A 169 14.74 -15.86 8.61
N GLU A 170 15.84 -16.11 9.30
CA GLU A 170 15.97 -17.27 10.20
C GLU A 170 14.97 -17.22 11.37
N LYS A 171 14.72 -16.02 11.94
CA LYS A 171 13.76 -15.81 13.02
C LYS A 171 12.31 -15.98 12.54
N ILE A 172 12.00 -15.47 11.34
CA ILE A 172 10.67 -15.65 10.72
C ILE A 172 10.42 -17.12 10.38
N GLU A 173 11.42 -17.83 9.89
CA GLU A 173 11.34 -19.27 9.62
C GLU A 173 11.06 -20.06 10.92
N ALA A 174 11.80 -19.78 11.99
CA ALA A 174 11.61 -20.39 13.29
C ALA A 174 10.22 -20.10 13.88
N ALA A 175 9.77 -18.84 13.85
CA ALA A 175 8.43 -18.47 14.29
C ALA A 175 7.32 -19.17 13.48
N THR A 176 7.51 -19.26 12.16
CA THR A 176 6.60 -19.95 11.25
C THR A 176 6.53 -21.46 11.53
N ALA A 177 7.67 -22.11 11.76
CA ALA A 177 7.75 -23.53 12.10
C ALA A 177 7.08 -23.82 13.44
N ALA A 178 7.39 -23.05 14.48
CA ALA A 178 6.80 -23.19 15.81
C ALA A 178 5.26 -22.98 15.77
N ALA A 179 4.78 -22.00 15.01
CA ALA A 179 3.36 -21.74 14.86
C ALA A 179 2.61 -22.92 14.18
N LYS A 180 3.22 -23.56 13.20
CA LYS A 180 2.70 -24.74 12.52
C LYS A 180 2.70 -25.98 13.44
N GLU A 181 3.80 -26.21 14.15
CA GLU A 181 3.96 -27.33 15.09
C GLU A 181 2.92 -27.23 16.22
N ARG A 182 2.78 -26.06 16.81
CA ARG A 182 1.81 -25.80 17.90
C ARG A 182 0.36 -25.79 17.42
N LYS A 183 0.12 -25.84 16.09
CA LYS A 183 -1.23 -25.74 15.47
C LYS A 183 -2.04 -24.56 15.99
N ALA A 184 -1.35 -23.45 16.27
CA ALA A 184 -1.90 -22.30 16.96
C ALA A 184 -2.84 -21.47 16.10
N PHE A 185 -2.72 -21.57 14.78
CA PHE A 185 -3.47 -20.77 13.81
C PHE A 185 -4.04 -21.65 12.69
N LYS A 186 -5.08 -21.14 12.01
CA LYS A 186 -5.72 -21.86 10.90
C LYS A 186 -4.73 -22.17 9.77
N LEU A 187 -3.86 -21.20 9.45
CA LEU A 187 -2.85 -21.32 8.42
C LEU A 187 -1.71 -20.33 8.68
N VAL A 188 -0.47 -20.73 8.39
CA VAL A 188 0.71 -19.86 8.44
C VAL A 188 1.44 -19.96 7.11
N VAL A 189 1.56 -18.82 6.41
CA VAL A 189 2.05 -18.76 5.03
C VAL A 189 3.26 -17.84 4.95
N PRO A 190 4.46 -18.34 4.63
CA PRO A 190 5.59 -17.49 4.24
C PRO A 190 5.23 -16.65 3.01
N LEU A 191 5.56 -15.37 3.04
CA LEU A 191 5.29 -14.47 1.93
C LEU A 191 6.49 -14.43 0.95
N LYS A 192 6.19 -14.36 -0.34
CA LYS A 192 7.20 -14.17 -1.40
C LYS A 192 7.51 -12.68 -1.52
N VAL A 193 8.39 -12.18 -0.67
CA VAL A 193 8.80 -10.77 -0.62
C VAL A 193 10.32 -10.65 -0.60
N ALA A 194 10.84 -9.48 -1.02
CA ALA A 194 12.29 -9.25 -1.08
C ALA A 194 12.94 -9.04 0.29
N GLY A 195 12.15 -8.71 1.33
CA GLY A 195 12.73 -8.42 2.65
C GLY A 195 11.69 -8.19 3.74
N ALA A 196 12.16 -7.69 4.88
CA ALA A 196 11.38 -7.50 6.10
C ALA A 196 10.72 -6.13 6.15
N TYR A 197 9.73 -5.87 5.31
CA TYR A 197 9.01 -4.61 5.30
C TYR A 197 8.29 -4.35 6.62
N HIS A 198 8.17 -3.07 6.98
CA HIS A 198 7.48 -2.62 8.20
C HIS A 198 8.06 -3.17 9.51
N SER A 199 9.34 -3.51 9.52
CA SER A 199 10.10 -3.96 10.68
C SER A 199 11.26 -3.02 10.99
N ARG A 200 11.91 -3.25 12.12
CA ARG A 200 13.16 -2.56 12.52
C ARG A 200 14.28 -2.67 11.49
N LEU A 201 14.26 -3.69 10.62
CA LEU A 201 15.27 -3.84 9.55
C LEU A 201 15.15 -2.76 8.46
N MET A 202 14.03 -2.04 8.39
CA MET A 202 13.84 -0.91 7.49
C MET A 202 14.34 0.43 8.07
N GLU A 203 14.95 0.46 9.25
CA GLU A 203 15.44 1.71 9.88
C GLU A 203 16.43 2.49 9.01
N PRO A 204 17.38 1.86 8.28
CA PRO A 204 18.25 2.58 7.36
C PRO A 204 17.48 3.30 6.24
N ALA A 205 16.41 2.67 5.73
CA ALA A 205 15.53 3.27 4.74
C ALA A 205 14.73 4.43 5.33
N ARG A 206 14.16 4.26 6.54
CA ARG A 206 13.42 5.31 7.26
C ARG A 206 14.24 6.58 7.43
N ALA A 207 15.48 6.44 7.93
CA ALA A 207 16.33 7.60 8.19
C ALA A 207 16.72 8.39 6.93
N LYS A 208 16.94 7.69 5.80
CA LYS A 208 17.19 8.34 4.50
C LYS A 208 15.91 8.95 3.92
N PHE A 209 14.77 8.27 4.05
CA PHE A 209 13.47 8.74 3.57
C PHE A 209 13.03 10.01 4.32
N GLU A 210 13.28 10.11 5.62
CA GLU A 210 13.04 11.32 6.42
C GLU A 210 13.78 12.53 5.83
N LYS A 211 15.08 12.37 5.51
CA LYS A 211 15.89 13.42 4.90
C LYS A 211 15.36 13.83 3.53
N PHE A 212 14.93 12.86 2.72
CA PHE A 212 14.34 13.14 1.41
C PHE A 212 13.04 13.92 1.53
N LEU A 213 12.12 13.50 2.40
CA LEU A 213 10.85 14.17 2.59
C LEU A 213 10.98 15.58 3.16
N ALA A 214 12.09 15.92 3.83
CA ALA A 214 12.32 17.27 4.33
C ALA A 214 12.32 18.32 3.20
N GLY A 215 12.74 17.94 1.98
CA GLY A 215 12.77 18.81 0.80
C GLY A 215 11.45 18.90 0.03
N ILE A 216 10.42 18.15 0.39
CA ILE A 216 9.13 18.15 -0.31
C ILE A 216 8.11 19.00 0.45
N GLU A 217 7.39 19.85 -0.27
CA GLU A 217 6.29 20.63 0.31
C GLU A 217 5.04 19.74 0.48
N PHE A 218 4.48 19.72 1.70
CA PHE A 218 3.22 19.06 1.99
C PHE A 218 2.14 20.09 2.27
N LYS A 219 0.93 19.85 1.74
CA LYS A 219 -0.27 20.65 1.95
C LYS A 219 -1.30 19.88 2.75
N LYS A 220 -2.24 20.60 3.33
CA LYS A 220 -3.39 19.99 3.97
C LYS A 220 -4.22 19.23 2.93
N PRO A 221 -4.56 17.95 3.16
CA PRO A 221 -5.37 17.16 2.24
C PRO A 221 -6.80 17.74 2.13
N ASN A 222 -7.38 17.66 0.92
CA ASN A 222 -8.72 18.17 0.61
C ASN A 222 -9.84 17.21 1.05
N ILE A 223 -9.51 15.94 1.28
CA ILE A 223 -10.40 14.87 1.75
C ILE A 223 -9.75 14.14 2.91
N ALA A 224 -10.51 13.33 3.63
CA ALA A 224 -9.95 12.55 4.74
C ALA A 224 -8.95 11.50 4.23
N VAL A 225 -7.76 11.47 4.84
CA VAL A 225 -6.76 10.42 4.64
C VAL A 225 -6.42 9.81 6.00
N PHE A 226 -6.31 8.48 6.05
CA PHE A 226 -6.05 7.72 7.28
C PHE A 226 -4.64 7.17 7.26
N THR A 227 -3.86 7.46 8.31
CA THR A 227 -2.50 6.95 8.38
C THR A 227 -2.44 5.50 8.87
N ASN A 228 -1.63 4.70 8.21
CA ASN A 228 -1.41 3.29 8.57
C ASN A 228 -0.81 3.11 9.97
N VAL A 229 -0.08 4.10 10.49
CA VAL A 229 0.61 4.03 11.79
C VAL A 229 -0.38 4.00 12.96
N THR A 230 -1.42 4.83 12.91
CA THR A 230 -2.41 4.93 14.00
C THR A 230 -3.79 4.43 13.60
N GLY A 231 -4.10 4.36 12.30
CA GLY A 231 -5.44 4.11 11.78
C GLY A 231 -6.35 5.34 11.84
N GLU A 232 -5.85 6.48 12.32
CA GLU A 232 -6.63 7.70 12.49
C GLU A 232 -6.49 8.64 11.28
N GLN A 233 -7.50 9.51 11.09
CA GLN A 233 -7.41 10.59 10.13
C GLN A 233 -6.32 11.57 10.53
N ILE A 234 -5.53 12.02 9.55
CA ILE A 234 -4.47 13.00 9.74
C ILE A 234 -4.60 14.11 8.70
N SER A 235 -4.38 15.37 9.10
CA SER A 235 -4.56 16.52 8.20
C SER A 235 -3.48 17.59 8.32
N ASP A 236 -2.70 17.60 9.39
CA ASP A 236 -1.57 18.53 9.54
C ASP A 236 -0.39 18.06 8.66
N PRO A 237 0.13 18.93 7.77
CA PRO A 237 1.21 18.55 6.85
C PRO A 237 2.48 18.04 7.53
N ALA A 238 2.86 18.62 8.67
CA ALA A 238 4.06 18.20 9.40
C ALA A 238 3.85 16.83 10.05
N GLU A 239 2.67 16.59 10.61
CA GLU A 239 2.32 15.29 11.21
C GLU A 239 2.15 14.20 10.13
N ILE A 240 1.59 14.53 8.94
CA ILE A 240 1.54 13.61 7.80
C ILE A 240 2.95 13.16 7.42
N LYS A 241 3.89 14.11 7.29
CA LYS A 241 5.28 13.80 6.94
C LYS A 241 5.92 12.88 7.97
N LYS A 242 5.76 13.15 9.27
CA LYS A 242 6.25 12.29 10.36
C LYS A 242 5.61 10.90 10.32
N ALA A 243 4.31 10.82 10.06
CA ALA A 243 3.58 9.55 9.98
C ALA A 243 4.10 8.68 8.81
N LEU A 244 4.30 9.26 7.63
CA LEU A 244 4.83 8.56 6.45
C LEU A 244 6.27 8.06 6.68
N VAL A 245 7.11 8.84 7.36
CA VAL A 245 8.46 8.41 7.77
C VAL A 245 8.37 7.22 8.74
N LYS A 246 7.53 7.33 9.76
CA LYS A 246 7.35 6.28 10.78
C LYS A 246 6.73 5.01 10.18
N GLN A 247 5.87 5.13 9.16
CA GLN A 247 5.20 4.01 8.49
C GLN A 247 6.20 2.96 7.95
N VAL A 248 7.39 3.39 7.51
CA VAL A 248 8.43 2.50 6.95
C VAL A 248 8.84 1.39 7.91
N VAL A 249 8.82 1.68 9.22
CA VAL A 249 9.26 0.78 10.31
C VAL A 249 8.13 0.40 11.27
N SER A 250 6.87 0.68 10.91
CA SER A 250 5.72 0.47 11.80
C SER A 250 4.69 -0.44 11.18
N PRO A 251 3.88 -1.15 12.00
CA PRO A 251 2.78 -1.93 11.50
C PRO A 251 1.78 -1.11 10.69
N VAL A 252 1.35 -1.66 9.56
CA VAL A 252 0.22 -1.16 8.77
C VAL A 252 -1.09 -1.59 9.45
N LYS A 253 -1.80 -0.65 10.06
CA LYS A 253 -3.08 -0.90 10.77
C LYS A 253 -4.27 -0.74 9.81
N TRP A 254 -4.30 -1.56 8.73
CA TRP A 254 -5.30 -1.44 7.67
C TRP A 254 -6.73 -1.60 8.19
N GLU A 255 -6.98 -2.65 9.01
CA GLU A 255 -8.28 -2.87 9.63
C GLU A 255 -8.81 -1.62 10.36
N LEU A 256 -7.93 -0.95 11.10
CA LEU A 256 -8.31 0.23 11.87
C LEU A 256 -8.57 1.44 10.96
N CYS A 257 -7.76 1.64 9.90
CA CYS A 257 -8.02 2.67 8.89
C CYS A 257 -9.42 2.51 8.29
N VAL A 258 -9.79 1.30 7.89
CA VAL A 258 -11.09 1.00 7.28
C VAL A 258 -12.23 1.23 8.28
N LYS A 259 -12.11 0.73 9.50
CA LYS A 259 -13.13 0.92 10.57
C LYS A 259 -13.34 2.39 10.90
N ASN A 260 -12.29 3.19 10.94
CA ASN A 260 -12.39 4.61 11.22
C ASN A 260 -12.98 5.39 10.01
N ALA A 261 -12.60 5.04 8.79
CA ALA A 261 -13.17 5.63 7.59
C ALA A 261 -14.68 5.34 7.45
N ALA A 262 -15.13 4.14 7.82
CA ALA A 262 -16.55 3.76 7.78
C ALA A 262 -17.44 4.69 8.64
N LYS A 263 -16.91 5.29 9.71
CA LYS A 263 -17.62 6.26 10.55
C LYS A 263 -18.01 7.56 9.80
N LEU A 264 -17.42 7.79 8.61
CA LEU A 264 -17.77 8.95 7.76
C LEU A 264 -19.05 8.73 6.93
N GLY A 265 -19.70 7.56 7.05
CA GLY A 265 -20.92 7.24 6.32
C GLY A 265 -20.66 7.03 4.82
N ILE A 266 -19.60 6.33 4.49
CA ILE A 266 -19.26 5.98 3.10
C ILE A 266 -20.21 4.89 2.59
N GLU A 267 -20.85 5.13 1.43
CA GLU A 267 -21.80 4.21 0.82
C GLU A 267 -21.12 3.27 -0.19
N GLN A 268 -20.08 3.75 -0.88
CA GLN A 268 -19.36 3.01 -1.90
C GLN A 268 -17.85 3.18 -1.74
N TYR A 269 -17.13 2.07 -1.79
CA TYR A 269 -15.68 2.06 -1.86
C TYR A 269 -15.23 1.53 -3.22
N TYR A 270 -14.20 2.16 -3.81
CA TYR A 270 -13.52 1.66 -5.01
C TYR A 270 -12.08 1.30 -4.65
N GLU A 271 -11.69 0.04 -4.85
CA GLU A 271 -10.29 -0.34 -4.82
C GLU A 271 -9.67 -0.02 -6.17
N CYS A 272 -8.72 0.92 -6.18
CA CYS A 272 -7.98 1.40 -7.34
C CYS A 272 -6.65 0.67 -7.42
N GLY A 273 -6.59 -0.42 -8.14
CA GLY A 273 -5.36 -1.22 -8.25
C GLY A 273 -5.63 -2.64 -8.72
N PRO A 274 -4.61 -3.32 -9.26
CA PRO A 274 -4.77 -4.70 -9.72
C PRO A 274 -4.97 -5.67 -8.55
N GLY A 275 -5.56 -6.84 -8.84
CA GLY A 275 -5.62 -7.99 -7.95
C GLY A 275 -6.78 -8.06 -6.95
N GLY A 276 -7.55 -6.99 -6.70
CA GLY A 276 -8.72 -7.03 -5.80
C GLY A 276 -8.41 -7.46 -4.36
N VAL A 277 -7.20 -7.21 -3.87
CA VAL A 277 -6.70 -7.72 -2.57
C VAL A 277 -7.46 -7.10 -1.41
N LEU A 278 -7.68 -5.78 -1.45
CA LEU A 278 -8.35 -5.04 -0.38
C LEU A 278 -9.86 -5.36 -0.36
N ALA A 279 -10.49 -5.44 -1.52
CA ALA A 279 -11.87 -5.88 -1.66
C ALA A 279 -12.05 -7.32 -1.15
N GLY A 280 -11.09 -8.19 -1.41
CA GLY A 280 -11.10 -9.58 -0.95
C GLY A 280 -11.09 -9.74 0.57
N ILE A 281 -10.52 -8.79 1.32
CA ILE A 281 -10.50 -8.80 2.79
C ILE A 281 -11.56 -7.89 3.42
N ALA A 282 -12.21 -7.03 2.65
CA ALA A 282 -13.17 -6.05 3.15
C ALA A 282 -14.28 -6.67 4.00
N LYS A 283 -14.95 -7.70 3.49
CA LYS A 283 -16.04 -8.40 4.19
C LYS A 283 -15.63 -9.06 5.51
N ARG A 284 -14.33 -9.27 5.74
CA ARG A 284 -13.81 -9.77 7.01
C ARG A 284 -13.64 -8.65 8.03
N ILE A 285 -13.48 -7.41 7.57
CA ILE A 285 -13.41 -6.20 8.42
C ILE A 285 -14.83 -5.81 8.83
N ASP A 286 -15.70 -5.66 7.83
CA ASP A 286 -17.12 -5.34 8.03
C ASP A 286 -17.93 -5.91 6.86
N LYS A 287 -19.02 -6.62 7.16
CA LYS A 287 -19.88 -7.28 6.17
C LYS A 287 -20.67 -6.29 5.32
N GLU A 288 -20.90 -5.10 5.84
CA GLU A 288 -21.65 -4.04 5.17
C GLU A 288 -20.82 -3.24 4.16
N LEU A 289 -19.50 -3.42 4.13
CA LEU A 289 -18.65 -2.71 3.19
C LEU A 289 -18.99 -3.07 1.73
N ASN A 290 -19.36 -2.06 0.95
CA ASN A 290 -19.60 -2.18 -0.48
C ASN A 290 -18.35 -1.74 -1.24
N VAL A 291 -17.50 -2.71 -1.64
CA VAL A 291 -16.22 -2.46 -2.31
C VAL A 291 -16.24 -3.03 -3.72
N LYS A 292 -16.08 -2.17 -4.73
CA LYS A 292 -15.87 -2.56 -6.13
C LYS A 292 -14.37 -2.39 -6.45
N SER A 293 -13.71 -3.46 -6.87
CA SER A 293 -12.33 -3.40 -7.36
C SER A 293 -12.32 -2.98 -8.82
N ILE A 294 -11.43 -2.06 -9.17
CA ILE A 294 -11.23 -1.53 -10.53
C ILE A 294 -9.74 -1.59 -10.85
N ALA A 295 -9.38 -2.39 -11.82
CA ALA A 295 -8.02 -2.59 -12.31
C ALA A 295 -7.88 -2.28 -13.81
N GLU A 296 -8.89 -2.65 -14.58
CA GLU A 296 -8.89 -2.60 -16.03
C GLU A 296 -10.05 -1.74 -16.56
N PHE A 297 -9.97 -1.33 -17.83
CA PHE A 297 -10.98 -0.44 -18.41
C PHE A 297 -12.40 -1.04 -18.43
N GLY A 298 -12.52 -2.36 -18.57
CA GLY A 298 -13.81 -3.07 -18.50
C GLY A 298 -14.48 -3.05 -17.13
N ASP A 299 -13.74 -2.79 -16.05
CA ASP A 299 -14.30 -2.79 -14.68
C ASP A 299 -15.16 -1.55 -14.39
N PHE A 300 -15.12 -0.55 -15.24
CA PHE A 300 -15.95 0.68 -15.10
C PHE A 300 -17.39 0.52 -15.59
N GLU A 301 -17.75 -0.63 -16.14
CA GLU A 301 -19.10 -0.94 -16.62
C GLU A 301 -20.04 -1.37 -15.49
#